data_cb63fe15fb75698551d65500c7ffdbdc
#
_entry.id   cb63fe15fb75698551d65500c7ffdbdc
#
_cell.length_a   1.000
_cell.length_b   1.000
_cell.length_c   1.000
_cell.angle_alpha   90.00
_cell.angle_beta   90.00
_cell.angle_gamma   90.00
#
_symmetry.space_group_name_H-M   'P 1'
#
loop_
_entity.id
_entity.type
_entity.pdbx_description
1 polymer ?
#
loop_
_entity_poly.entity_id
_entity_poly.type
_entity_poly.pdbx_seq_one_letter_code
_entity_poly.pdbx_strand_id
1 'polypeptide(L)'
;MATLKGTGGRTAHASLHEALRALCCVAWLAALSACHESNAPAAENAPLPQVSVMRPEPREVREQLDLMGSVAPSATVTLVARVQGVLKDIGFADGANVKQGQVLFRIEPDTYRAQLVYDQAALDNAEQELARQKQLTSDNATSESSLQKAQTTRDQALAKRDMSRINLGYTEIRAPFAGRIGARAFDVGNVVGGSDSTKLATLDCIQPVYVNFTLNERDANRIGLFTRAPHRVRVNVPGTNPQQREDAVLEFVDTRVDPASGAIRLRADVANRDAHLIPGMSVEVHIPAGAPQNVLLVPDTALLREQAGASVLIVNAGNVIEKRSVATGGLHGSLRAITAGLAQADRVVTGGGLAVAPGMKVQTVDAAVQGRS
;
A
#
# COMPACT_ATOMS: atom_id res chain seq x y z
N MET A 1 -14.68 -34.32 84.50
CA MET A 1 -15.14 -33.65 85.74
C MET A 1 -16.46 -33.04 85.36
N ALA A 2 -17.48 -33.73 85.68
CA ALA A 2 -18.43 -33.43 86.81
C ALA A 2 -19.29 -32.22 86.39
N THR A 3 -20.52 -32.24 86.44
CA THR A 3 -21.68 -32.94 86.96
C THR A 3 -22.87 -31.99 86.87
N LEU A 4 -23.98 -32.52 86.51
CA LEU A 4 -25.26 -32.65 87.18
C LEU A 4 -26.24 -31.50 87.04
N LYS A 5 -27.42 -31.76 86.47
CA LYS A 5 -28.69 -32.16 87.10
C LYS A 5 -29.71 -31.04 87.34
N GLY A 6 -30.92 -31.30 86.97
CA GLY A 6 -32.10 -30.82 87.65
C GLY A 6 -33.25 -30.52 86.64
N THR A 7 -34.02 -31.46 86.31
CA THR A 7 -35.36 -31.91 86.68
C THR A 7 -36.40 -30.82 86.92
N GLY A 8 -37.50 -30.95 86.23
CA GLY A 8 -38.80 -30.93 86.80
C GLY A 8 -39.80 -29.89 86.32
N GLY A 9 -40.87 -30.35 85.77
CA GLY A 9 -42.16 -29.90 86.15
C GLY A 9 -43.17 -29.46 85.07
N ARG A 10 -43.88 -30.44 84.53
CA ARG A 10 -45.35 -30.51 84.55
C ARG A 10 -46.15 -29.44 83.72
N THR A 11 -46.65 -29.86 82.59
CA THR A 11 -48.07 -30.23 82.36
C THR A 11 -49.10 -29.12 82.33
N ALA A 12 -49.94 -29.18 81.24
CA ALA A 12 -51.24 -28.59 81.12
C ALA A 12 -51.29 -27.23 80.41
N HIS A 13 -51.18 -27.24 79.13
CA HIS A 13 -51.86 -26.30 78.20
C HIS A 13 -51.79 -26.82 76.73
N ALA A 14 -52.02 -28.10 76.52
CA ALA A 14 -51.89 -28.76 75.20
C ALA A 14 -53.24 -29.07 74.46
N SER A 15 -54.32 -28.46 74.83
CA SER A 15 -55.60 -28.81 74.13
C SER A 15 -56.28 -27.66 73.36
N LEU A 16 -55.85 -26.42 73.60
CA LEU A 16 -56.51 -25.32 72.88
C LEU A 16 -55.75 -24.87 71.62
N HIS A 17 -54.44 -25.13 71.53
CA HIS A 17 -53.59 -24.80 70.36
C HIS A 17 -53.69 -25.78 69.23
N GLU A 18 -54.03 -27.03 69.50
CA GLU A 18 -54.22 -28.05 68.37
C GLU A 18 -55.53 -27.88 67.65
N ALA A 19 -56.61 -27.49 68.34
CA ALA A 19 -57.90 -27.20 67.68
C ALA A 19 -57.81 -25.92 66.81
N LEU A 20 -57.04 -24.94 67.21
CA LEU A 20 -56.87 -23.71 66.39
C LEU A 20 -55.94 -23.92 65.21
N ARG A 21 -54.94 -24.80 65.31
CA ARG A 21 -54.07 -25.16 64.18
C ARG A 21 -54.78 -26.03 63.12
N ALA A 22 -55.68 -26.92 63.55
CA ALA A 22 -56.48 -27.73 62.60
C ALA A 22 -57.48 -26.84 61.81
N LEU A 23 -58.06 -25.79 62.43
CA LEU A 23 -58.98 -24.87 61.77
C LEU A 23 -58.21 -23.95 60.76
N CYS A 24 -56.99 -23.52 61.10
CA CYS A 24 -56.17 -22.73 60.19
C CYS A 24 -55.66 -23.53 58.99
N CYS A 25 -55.35 -24.80 59.16
CA CYS A 25 -54.91 -25.67 58.06
C CYS A 25 -56.03 -25.98 57.07
N VAL A 26 -57.31 -26.15 57.54
CA VAL A 26 -58.47 -26.37 56.63
C VAL A 26 -58.82 -25.08 55.89
N ALA A 27 -58.70 -23.92 56.51
CA ALA A 27 -58.93 -22.63 55.85
C ALA A 27 -57.82 -22.33 54.81
N TRP A 28 -56.60 -22.81 54.98
CA TRP A 28 -55.49 -22.63 54.02
C TRP A 28 -55.61 -23.63 52.82
N LEU A 29 -56.12 -24.83 53.02
CA LEU A 29 -56.39 -25.75 51.92
C LEU A 29 -57.59 -25.35 51.07
N ALA A 30 -58.56 -24.63 51.62
CA ALA A 30 -59.71 -24.11 50.83
C ALA A 30 -59.34 -22.85 50.02
N ALA A 31 -58.28 -22.13 50.41
CA ALA A 31 -57.77 -20.97 49.66
C ALA A 31 -56.87 -21.38 48.46
N LEU A 32 -56.37 -22.59 48.39
CA LEU A 32 -55.58 -23.08 47.26
C LEU A 32 -56.38 -23.69 46.11
N SER A 33 -57.70 -23.89 46.24
CA SER A 33 -58.54 -24.40 45.19
C SER A 33 -59.32 -23.29 44.42
N ALA A 34 -59.03 -22.00 44.68
CA ALA A 34 -59.58 -20.89 43.94
C ALA A 34 -58.58 -20.27 42.93
N CYS A 35 -57.57 -21.05 42.49
CA CYS A 35 -56.87 -20.71 41.26
C CYS A 35 -57.78 -21.08 40.06
N HIS A 36 -58.61 -20.15 39.80
CA HIS A 36 -59.34 -19.97 38.59
C HIS A 36 -58.43 -20.20 37.38
N GLU A 37 -58.77 -21.11 36.49
CA GLU A 37 -58.27 -21.19 35.13
C GLU A 37 -58.52 -19.81 34.50
N SER A 38 -57.52 -18.93 34.56
CA SER A 38 -57.46 -17.78 33.72
C SER A 38 -57.21 -18.33 32.31
N ASN A 39 -58.29 -18.47 31.59
CA ASN A 39 -58.29 -18.63 30.15
C ASN A 39 -57.60 -17.40 29.57
N ALA A 40 -56.22 -17.46 29.50
CA ALA A 40 -55.47 -16.47 28.79
C ALA A 40 -55.96 -16.51 27.34
N PRO A 41 -56.48 -15.39 26.80
CA PRO A 41 -56.85 -15.33 25.40
C PRO A 41 -55.59 -15.70 24.64
N ALA A 42 -55.68 -16.70 23.76
CA ALA A 42 -54.64 -17.09 22.82
C ALA A 42 -54.02 -15.79 22.26
N ALA A 43 -52.72 -15.69 22.30
CA ALA A 43 -51.97 -14.57 21.76
C ALA A 43 -52.06 -14.59 20.21
N GLU A 44 -53.28 -14.34 19.69
CA GLU A 44 -53.59 -14.41 18.25
C GLU A 44 -53.41 -13.08 17.53
N ASN A 45 -52.97 -12.02 18.24
CA ASN A 45 -52.78 -10.70 17.66
C ASN A 45 -51.54 -9.90 18.20
N ALA A 46 -50.48 -10.58 18.58
CA ALA A 46 -49.22 -9.85 18.73
C ALA A 46 -48.79 -9.39 17.32
N PRO A 47 -48.48 -8.09 17.12
CA PRO A 47 -48.04 -7.63 15.83
C PRO A 47 -46.78 -8.40 15.42
N LEU A 48 -46.83 -9.00 14.22
CA LEU A 48 -45.70 -9.76 13.70
C LEU A 48 -44.46 -8.88 13.69
N PRO A 49 -43.30 -9.39 14.15
CA PRO A 49 -42.09 -8.62 14.12
C PRO A 49 -41.79 -8.15 12.70
N GLN A 50 -41.42 -6.89 12.57
CA GLN A 50 -41.13 -6.28 11.28
C GLN A 50 -39.64 -6.39 10.99
N VAL A 51 -39.29 -6.91 9.81
CA VAL A 51 -37.90 -7.05 9.35
C VAL A 51 -37.70 -6.37 8.02
N SER A 52 -36.57 -5.70 7.86
CA SER A 52 -36.15 -5.17 6.58
C SER A 52 -35.51 -6.25 5.75
N VAL A 53 -35.93 -6.38 4.50
CA VAL A 53 -35.39 -7.39 3.57
C VAL A 53 -34.87 -6.74 2.31
N MET A 54 -33.83 -7.31 1.73
CA MET A 54 -33.38 -6.97 0.38
C MET A 54 -33.13 -8.22 -0.45
N ARG A 55 -33.21 -8.09 -1.76
CA ARG A 55 -32.77 -9.13 -2.68
C ARG A 55 -31.27 -8.98 -2.93
N PRO A 56 -30.52 -10.10 -2.97
CA PRO A 56 -29.10 -10.07 -3.31
C PRO A 56 -28.88 -9.45 -4.68
N GLU A 57 -27.89 -8.55 -4.78
CA GLU A 57 -27.53 -7.89 -6.02
C GLU A 57 -26.52 -8.77 -6.78
N PRO A 58 -26.87 -9.28 -7.98
CA PRO A 58 -25.90 -9.96 -8.81
C PRO A 58 -24.90 -8.96 -9.35
N ARG A 59 -23.62 -9.19 -9.12
CA ARG A 59 -22.53 -8.36 -9.61
C ARG A 59 -21.36 -9.22 -10.07
N GLU A 60 -20.78 -8.84 -11.20
CA GLU A 60 -19.51 -9.39 -11.61
C GLU A 60 -18.41 -8.76 -10.76
N VAL A 61 -17.76 -9.55 -9.93
CA VAL A 61 -16.64 -9.13 -9.09
C VAL A 61 -15.39 -9.89 -9.46
N ARG A 62 -14.26 -9.20 -9.38
CA ARG A 62 -12.96 -9.83 -9.47
C ARG A 62 -12.31 -9.77 -8.11
N GLU A 63 -11.83 -10.91 -7.66
CA GLU A 63 -11.02 -10.96 -6.46
C GLU A 63 -9.75 -10.13 -6.65
N GLN A 64 -9.28 -9.49 -5.61
CA GLN A 64 -8.03 -8.74 -5.64
C GLN A 64 -7.14 -9.15 -4.48
N LEU A 65 -5.85 -9.05 -4.68
CA LEU A 65 -4.84 -9.17 -3.64
C LEU A 65 -4.43 -7.77 -3.25
N ASP A 66 -4.49 -7.49 -1.96
CA ASP A 66 -4.06 -6.22 -1.38
C ASP A 66 -2.71 -6.45 -0.69
N LEU A 67 -1.70 -5.76 -1.15
CA LEU A 67 -0.31 -5.91 -0.73
C LEU A 67 0.23 -4.56 -0.29
N MET A 68 1.22 -4.57 0.60
CA MET A 68 1.96 -3.36 0.94
C MET A 68 3.20 -3.26 0.05
N GLY A 69 3.44 -2.05 -0.46
CA GLY A 69 4.61 -1.71 -1.24
C GLY A 69 5.30 -0.45 -0.75
N SER A 70 6.46 -0.17 -1.30
CA SER A 70 7.23 1.06 -1.06
C SER A 70 7.56 1.76 -2.36
N VAL A 71 7.41 3.08 -2.36
CA VAL A 71 7.78 3.93 -3.50
C VAL A 71 9.29 4.07 -3.56
N ALA A 72 9.86 3.90 -4.75
CA ALA A 72 11.26 4.14 -5.05
C ALA A 72 11.38 5.07 -6.27
N PRO A 73 12.44 5.85 -6.40
CA PRO A 73 12.67 6.64 -7.61
C PRO A 73 12.97 5.71 -8.78
N SER A 74 12.59 6.10 -10.00
CA SER A 74 12.96 5.34 -11.20
C SER A 74 14.46 5.44 -11.52
N ALA A 75 15.10 6.54 -11.14
CA ALA A 75 16.54 6.72 -11.16
C ALA A 75 16.96 7.63 -10.01
N THR A 76 18.12 7.33 -9.43
CA THR A 76 18.74 8.17 -8.41
C THR A 76 20.21 8.38 -8.74
N VAL A 77 20.71 9.58 -8.52
CA VAL A 77 22.12 9.89 -8.67
C VAL A 77 22.61 10.76 -7.53
N THR A 78 23.75 10.41 -6.98
CA THR A 78 24.47 11.26 -6.05
C THR A 78 25.39 12.18 -6.86
N LEU A 79 25.14 13.48 -6.82
CA LEU A 79 25.97 14.49 -7.45
C LEU A 79 27.25 14.68 -6.63
N VAL A 80 28.39 14.56 -7.29
CA VAL A 80 29.69 14.66 -6.65
C VAL A 80 30.59 15.67 -7.37
N ALA A 81 31.43 16.37 -6.64
CA ALA A 81 32.48 17.19 -7.22
C ALA A 81 33.64 16.29 -7.71
N ARG A 82 33.96 16.38 -9.01
CA ARG A 82 35.06 15.60 -9.65
C ARG A 82 36.37 16.37 -9.69
N VAL A 83 36.33 17.68 -9.46
CA VAL A 83 37.49 18.57 -9.40
C VAL A 83 37.42 19.38 -8.13
N GLN A 84 38.57 19.78 -7.60
CA GLN A 84 38.68 20.57 -6.39
C GLN A 84 38.55 22.07 -6.69
N GLY A 85 37.81 22.79 -5.82
CA GLY A 85 37.70 24.23 -5.90
C GLY A 85 36.62 24.78 -4.99
N VAL A 86 36.53 26.14 -4.97
CA VAL A 86 35.49 26.81 -4.20
C VAL A 86 34.18 26.74 -4.93
N LEU A 87 33.12 26.41 -4.21
CA LEU A 87 31.74 26.42 -4.73
C LEU A 87 31.29 27.86 -4.93
N LYS A 88 31.13 28.30 -6.18
CA LYS A 88 30.87 29.70 -6.56
C LYS A 88 29.37 30.00 -6.66
N ASP A 89 28.59 29.02 -7.11
CA ASP A 89 27.15 29.22 -7.39
C ASP A 89 26.36 27.94 -7.25
N ILE A 90 25.07 28.06 -6.81
CA ILE A 90 24.10 26.96 -6.70
C ILE A 90 22.85 27.39 -7.46
N GLY A 91 22.55 26.69 -8.56
CA GLY A 91 21.50 27.01 -9.52
C GLY A 91 20.12 26.42 -9.20
N PHE A 92 19.83 26.05 -7.94
CA PHE A 92 18.55 25.48 -7.53
C PHE A 92 18.22 25.84 -6.07
N ALA A 93 16.94 25.69 -5.70
CA ALA A 93 16.50 25.66 -4.31
C ALA A 93 16.37 24.22 -3.82
N ASP A 94 16.62 23.96 -2.54
CA ASP A 94 16.50 22.63 -1.94
C ASP A 94 15.08 22.08 -2.12
N GLY A 95 14.98 20.83 -2.58
CA GLY A 95 13.71 20.17 -2.87
C GLY A 95 13.03 20.59 -4.18
N ALA A 96 13.66 21.44 -5.00
CA ALA A 96 13.10 21.91 -6.27
C ALA A 96 13.12 20.81 -7.36
N ASN A 97 12.25 20.97 -8.35
CA ASN A 97 12.31 20.19 -9.59
C ASN A 97 13.31 20.84 -10.54
N VAL A 98 14.21 20.05 -11.10
CA VAL A 98 15.25 20.47 -12.04
C VAL A 98 15.10 19.78 -13.38
N LYS A 99 15.55 20.43 -14.45
CA LYS A 99 15.51 19.90 -15.82
C LYS A 99 16.82 19.19 -16.15
N GLN A 100 16.77 18.23 -17.05
CA GLN A 100 17.97 17.61 -17.62
C GLN A 100 18.90 18.70 -18.22
N GLY A 101 20.20 18.62 -17.95
CA GLY A 101 21.21 19.56 -18.41
C GLY A 101 21.28 20.87 -17.61
N GLN A 102 20.35 21.15 -16.70
CA GLN A 102 20.40 22.33 -15.84
C GLN A 102 21.69 22.33 -15.00
N VAL A 103 22.40 23.48 -14.94
CA VAL A 103 23.55 23.65 -14.06
C VAL A 103 23.06 23.72 -12.63
N LEU A 104 23.52 22.81 -11.80
CA LEU A 104 23.13 22.71 -10.39
C LEU A 104 24.17 23.33 -9.47
N PHE A 105 25.44 23.06 -9.75
CA PHE A 105 26.56 23.65 -8.99
C PHE A 105 27.62 24.14 -9.96
N ARG A 106 28.28 25.22 -9.56
CA ARG A 106 29.44 25.78 -10.26
C ARG A 106 30.60 25.93 -9.31
N ILE A 107 31.67 25.24 -9.57
CA ILE A 107 32.98 25.37 -8.92
C ILE A 107 33.72 26.47 -9.63
N GLU A 108 34.56 27.22 -8.93
CA GLU A 108 35.37 28.31 -9.49
C GLU A 108 36.22 27.80 -10.68
N PRO A 109 35.97 28.31 -11.92
CA PRO A 109 36.57 27.75 -13.12
C PRO A 109 37.89 28.43 -13.52
N ASP A 110 38.32 29.46 -12.82
CA ASP A 110 39.34 30.40 -13.33
C ASP A 110 40.71 29.73 -13.47
N THR A 111 41.12 28.90 -12.53
CA THR A 111 42.37 28.13 -12.62
C THR A 111 42.33 27.09 -13.73
N TYR A 112 41.18 26.40 -13.92
CA TYR A 112 40.98 25.41 -14.99
C TYR A 112 40.94 26.07 -16.36
N ARG A 113 40.37 27.26 -16.47
CA ARG A 113 40.35 28.04 -17.72
C ARG A 113 41.75 28.49 -18.09
N ALA A 114 42.53 29.02 -17.13
CA ALA A 114 43.92 29.40 -17.36
C ALA A 114 44.79 28.19 -17.80
N GLN A 115 44.59 27.03 -17.16
CA GLN A 115 45.28 25.79 -17.56
C GLN A 115 44.95 25.38 -18.98
N LEU A 116 43.65 25.42 -19.36
CA LEU A 116 43.23 25.12 -20.73
C LEU A 116 43.85 26.05 -21.75
N VAL A 117 43.92 27.37 -21.48
CA VAL A 117 44.56 28.35 -22.35
C VAL A 117 46.05 28.04 -22.51
N TYR A 118 46.75 27.72 -21.43
CA TYR A 118 48.15 27.30 -21.46
C TYR A 118 48.40 26.05 -22.31
N ASP A 119 47.62 25.01 -22.11
CA ASP A 119 47.74 23.75 -22.86
C ASP A 119 47.33 23.87 -24.32
N GLN A 120 46.37 24.78 -24.62
CA GLN A 120 46.00 25.13 -26.00
C GLN A 120 47.15 25.80 -26.73
N ALA A 121 47.85 26.74 -26.10
CA ALA A 121 49.03 27.42 -26.71
C ALA A 121 50.18 26.41 -26.94
N ALA A 122 50.34 25.46 -26.03
CA ALA A 122 51.33 24.39 -26.23
C ALA A 122 50.99 23.47 -27.43
N LEU A 123 49.72 23.15 -27.64
CA LEU A 123 49.24 22.42 -28.80
C LEU A 123 49.46 23.18 -30.10
N ASP A 124 49.09 24.47 -30.11
CA ASP A 124 49.27 25.37 -31.29
C ASP A 124 50.74 25.43 -31.72
N ASN A 125 51.66 25.57 -30.75
CA ASN A 125 53.10 25.49 -31.03
C ASN A 125 53.53 24.14 -31.61
N ALA A 126 53.08 23.03 -31.05
CA ALA A 126 53.40 21.69 -31.52
C ALA A 126 52.85 21.39 -32.92
N GLU A 127 51.68 21.96 -33.25
CA GLU A 127 51.06 21.86 -34.58
C GLU A 127 51.88 22.62 -35.63
N GLN A 128 52.33 23.85 -35.27
CA GLN A 128 53.19 24.64 -36.14
C GLN A 128 54.55 23.95 -36.37
N GLU A 129 55.12 23.33 -35.34
CA GLU A 129 56.39 22.58 -35.48
C GLU A 129 56.18 21.36 -36.36
N LEU A 130 55.11 20.60 -36.18
CA LEU A 130 54.78 19.45 -37.02
C LEU A 130 54.61 19.86 -38.50
N ALA A 131 53.91 20.99 -38.74
CA ALA A 131 53.72 21.51 -40.11
C ALA A 131 55.06 21.88 -40.73
N ARG A 132 55.98 22.52 -39.99
CA ARG A 132 57.34 22.86 -40.42
C ARG A 132 58.14 21.60 -40.73
N GLN A 133 58.12 20.57 -39.85
CA GLN A 133 58.86 19.32 -40.09
C GLN A 133 58.30 18.55 -41.32
N LYS A 134 57.02 18.56 -41.54
CA LYS A 134 56.38 17.97 -42.74
C LYS A 134 56.92 18.64 -44.03
N GLN A 135 57.00 19.98 -44.03
CA GLN A 135 57.54 20.73 -45.18
C GLN A 135 59.00 20.39 -45.40
N LEU A 136 59.84 20.42 -44.35
CA LEU A 136 61.25 20.07 -44.46
C LEU A 136 61.48 18.61 -44.91
N THR A 137 60.62 17.69 -44.54
CA THR A 137 60.70 16.30 -45.02
C THR A 137 60.37 16.21 -46.51
N SER A 138 59.36 16.93 -46.96
CA SER A 138 59.06 17.00 -48.41
C SER A 138 60.24 17.56 -49.24
N ASP A 139 60.99 18.44 -48.69
CA ASP A 139 62.15 19.07 -49.28
C ASP A 139 63.46 18.26 -49.06
N ASN A 140 63.38 17.03 -48.48
CA ASN A 140 64.50 16.18 -48.06
C ASN A 140 65.50 16.86 -47.13
N ALA A 141 65.08 17.85 -46.35
CA ALA A 141 65.89 18.69 -45.47
C ALA A 141 65.86 18.27 -43.99
N THR A 142 65.11 17.23 -43.61
CA THR A 142 65.03 16.69 -42.24
C THR A 142 64.91 15.16 -42.23
N SER A 143 65.14 14.55 -41.05
CA SER A 143 65.02 13.08 -40.91
C SER A 143 63.57 12.66 -40.62
N GLU A 144 63.23 11.45 -41.04
CA GLU A 144 61.91 10.83 -40.69
C GLU A 144 61.74 10.72 -39.18
N SER A 145 62.82 10.50 -38.42
CA SER A 145 62.82 10.52 -36.95
C SER A 145 62.40 11.87 -36.35
N SER A 146 62.84 12.99 -36.99
CA SER A 146 62.43 14.34 -36.54
C SER A 146 60.95 14.60 -36.77
N LEU A 147 60.42 14.17 -37.93
CA LEU A 147 59.01 14.26 -38.23
C LEU A 147 58.21 13.42 -37.24
N GLN A 148 58.59 12.17 -36.97
CA GLN A 148 57.94 11.26 -36.01
C GLN A 148 57.94 11.88 -34.60
N LYS A 149 59.07 12.51 -34.16
CA LYS A 149 59.15 13.19 -32.88
C LYS A 149 58.18 14.38 -32.81
N ALA A 150 58.09 15.19 -33.84
CA ALA A 150 57.20 16.34 -33.91
C ALA A 150 55.72 15.87 -33.84
N GLN A 151 55.38 14.78 -34.52
CA GLN A 151 54.06 14.16 -34.48
C GLN A 151 53.72 13.66 -33.06
N THR A 152 54.62 12.93 -32.41
CA THR A 152 54.43 12.47 -31.03
C THR A 152 54.23 13.65 -30.07
N THR A 153 55.01 14.73 -30.19
CA THR A 153 54.90 15.91 -29.36
C THR A 153 53.53 16.60 -29.52
N ARG A 154 53.04 16.71 -30.77
CA ARG A 154 51.70 17.25 -31.02
C ARG A 154 50.62 16.37 -30.42
N ASP A 155 50.71 15.06 -30.54
CA ASP A 155 49.72 14.14 -29.99
C ASP A 155 49.66 14.18 -28.45
N GLN A 156 50.85 14.34 -27.80
CA GLN A 156 50.92 14.53 -26.36
C GLN A 156 50.27 15.88 -25.93
N ALA A 157 50.57 16.96 -26.67
CA ALA A 157 49.98 18.29 -26.39
C ALA A 157 48.44 18.29 -26.59
N LEU A 158 47.95 17.62 -27.63
CA LEU A 158 46.55 17.41 -27.86
C LEU A 158 45.87 16.72 -26.69
N ALA A 159 46.40 15.56 -26.26
CA ALA A 159 45.89 14.81 -25.13
C ALA A 159 45.85 15.64 -23.83
N LYS A 160 46.88 16.43 -23.57
CA LYS A 160 46.97 17.30 -22.40
C LYS A 160 45.92 18.42 -22.43
N ARG A 161 45.77 19.09 -23.59
CA ARG A 161 44.72 20.12 -23.79
C ARG A 161 43.31 19.51 -23.60
N ASP A 162 43.05 18.33 -24.11
CA ASP A 162 41.78 17.65 -23.94
C ASP A 162 41.49 17.32 -22.48
N MET A 163 42.50 16.89 -21.71
CA MET A 163 42.41 16.68 -20.28
C MET A 163 42.00 17.95 -19.54
N SER A 164 42.62 19.09 -19.87
CA SER A 164 42.30 20.39 -19.26
C SER A 164 40.92 20.85 -19.63
N ARG A 165 40.45 20.60 -20.86
CA ARG A 165 39.11 20.91 -21.29
C ARG A 165 38.08 20.06 -20.50
N ILE A 166 38.34 18.78 -20.26
CA ILE A 166 37.50 17.89 -19.47
C ILE A 166 37.44 18.39 -18.03
N ASN A 167 38.57 18.75 -17.42
CA ASN A 167 38.60 19.25 -16.04
C ASN A 167 37.84 20.56 -15.90
N LEU A 168 37.95 21.49 -16.89
CA LEU A 168 37.11 22.70 -16.93
C LEU A 168 35.60 22.33 -17.03
N GLY A 169 35.25 21.32 -17.83
CA GLY A 169 33.89 20.85 -17.90
C GLY A 169 33.35 20.34 -16.56
N TYR A 170 34.20 19.71 -15.74
CA TYR A 170 33.82 19.23 -14.42
C TYR A 170 33.58 20.32 -13.37
N THR A 171 33.94 21.60 -13.66
CA THR A 171 33.58 22.73 -12.81
C THR A 171 32.09 23.05 -12.85
N GLU A 172 31.34 22.59 -13.84
CA GLU A 172 29.91 22.71 -13.91
C GLU A 172 29.25 21.35 -13.70
N ILE A 173 28.58 21.17 -12.57
CA ILE A 173 27.80 19.97 -12.27
C ILE A 173 26.37 20.17 -12.76
N ARG A 174 25.96 19.34 -13.72
CA ARG A 174 24.66 19.41 -14.38
C ARG A 174 23.80 18.21 -14.02
N ALA A 175 22.46 18.38 -14.06
CA ALA A 175 21.49 17.33 -13.87
C ALA A 175 21.56 16.34 -15.05
N PRO A 176 21.81 15.03 -14.81
CA PRO A 176 21.84 14.02 -15.87
C PRO A 176 20.45 13.68 -16.41
N PHE A 177 19.40 13.88 -15.62
CA PHE A 177 17.99 13.73 -15.97
C PHE A 177 17.14 14.75 -15.23
N ALA A 178 15.88 14.91 -15.65
CA ALA A 178 14.90 15.73 -14.95
C ALA A 178 14.41 15.01 -13.69
N GLY A 179 14.28 15.73 -12.56
CA GLY A 179 13.86 15.12 -11.31
C GLY A 179 13.80 16.13 -10.16
N ARG A 180 13.60 15.61 -8.96
CA ARG A 180 13.60 16.41 -7.72
C ARG A 180 14.95 16.30 -7.03
N ILE A 181 15.56 17.44 -6.76
CA ILE A 181 16.85 17.51 -6.06
C ILE A 181 16.62 17.57 -4.55
N GLY A 182 17.41 16.83 -3.79
CA GLY A 182 17.42 16.90 -2.34
C GLY A 182 18.06 18.16 -1.79
N ALA A 183 18.29 18.20 -0.47
CA ALA A 183 19.02 19.30 0.16
C ALA A 183 20.51 19.27 -0.26
N ARG A 184 21.08 20.46 -0.45
CA ARG A 184 22.53 20.62 -0.67
C ARG A 184 23.31 20.29 0.60
N ALA A 185 24.46 19.67 0.45
CA ALA A 185 25.37 19.35 1.55
C ALA A 185 26.38 20.47 1.85
N PHE A 186 26.59 21.41 0.90
CA PHE A 186 27.57 22.49 0.99
C PHE A 186 26.97 23.78 0.47
N ASP A 187 27.40 24.90 1.08
CA ASP A 187 27.03 26.25 0.69
C ASP A 187 28.11 26.90 -0.19
N VAL A 188 27.74 28.01 -0.85
CA VAL A 188 28.65 28.86 -1.62
C VAL A 188 29.80 29.33 -0.71
N GLY A 189 31.03 29.28 -1.22
CA GLY A 189 32.24 29.59 -0.47
C GLY A 189 32.96 28.39 0.13
N ASN A 190 32.31 27.21 0.23
CA ASN A 190 33.01 26.00 0.68
C ASN A 190 33.91 25.41 -0.41
N VAL A 191 35.02 24.80 0.02
CA VAL A 191 35.91 24.04 -0.86
C VAL A 191 35.38 22.63 -0.98
N VAL A 192 35.17 22.17 -2.22
CA VAL A 192 34.66 20.83 -2.57
C VAL A 192 35.64 20.09 -3.46
N GLY A 193 35.52 18.78 -3.60
CA GLY A 193 36.35 17.98 -4.53
C GLY A 193 37.75 17.67 -4.03
N GLY A 194 37.93 17.40 -2.74
CA GLY A 194 39.21 16.94 -2.16
C GLY A 194 39.56 15.48 -2.48
N SER A 195 40.31 14.83 -1.57
CA SER A 195 40.76 13.43 -1.69
C SER A 195 39.63 12.40 -1.77
N ASP A 196 38.45 12.73 -1.22
CA ASP A 196 37.23 11.90 -1.32
C ASP A 196 36.21 12.61 -2.20
N SER A 197 35.47 11.85 -3.02
CA SER A 197 34.39 12.40 -3.86
C SER A 197 33.33 13.06 -2.97
N THR A 198 33.37 14.41 -2.92
CA THR A 198 32.48 15.20 -2.08
C THR A 198 31.07 15.12 -2.62
N LYS A 199 30.14 14.52 -1.84
CA LYS A 199 28.73 14.44 -2.18
C LYS A 199 28.08 15.81 -2.01
N LEU A 200 27.50 16.35 -3.06
CA LEU A 200 26.90 17.69 -3.08
C LEU A 200 25.39 17.67 -2.82
N ALA A 201 24.67 16.77 -3.50
CA ALA A 201 23.22 16.55 -3.36
C ALA A 201 22.84 15.21 -3.98
N THR A 202 21.62 14.77 -3.72
CA THR A 202 21.00 13.62 -4.41
C THR A 202 19.91 14.13 -5.35
N LEU A 203 19.86 13.60 -6.56
CA LEU A 203 18.81 13.88 -7.54
C LEU A 203 18.02 12.59 -7.79
N ASP A 204 16.70 12.64 -7.57
CA ASP A 204 15.78 11.53 -7.76
C ASP A 204 14.81 11.82 -8.92
N CYS A 205 14.67 10.86 -9.82
CA CYS A 205 13.63 10.88 -10.82
C CYS A 205 12.32 10.40 -10.19
N ILE A 206 11.35 11.31 -10.06
CA ILE A 206 10.05 11.04 -9.43
C ILE A 206 8.91 10.94 -10.43
N GLN A 207 9.19 11.03 -11.73
CA GLN A 207 8.24 10.89 -12.83
C GLN A 207 8.92 10.17 -13.99
N PRO A 208 8.72 8.85 -14.12
CA PRO A 208 7.90 7.95 -13.27
C PRO A 208 8.56 7.58 -11.93
N VAL A 209 7.81 6.86 -11.07
CA VAL A 209 8.33 6.19 -9.88
C VAL A 209 8.12 4.69 -9.96
N TYR A 210 8.91 3.95 -9.23
CA TYR A 210 8.71 2.53 -9.02
C TYR A 210 7.99 2.26 -7.70
N VAL A 211 7.17 1.23 -7.70
CA VAL A 211 6.60 0.65 -6.48
C VAL A 211 7.13 -0.78 -6.34
N ASN A 212 7.92 -0.99 -5.30
CA ASN A 212 8.47 -2.29 -4.95
C ASN A 212 7.56 -2.97 -3.93
N PHE A 213 7.20 -4.22 -4.15
CA PHE A 213 6.39 -5.03 -3.25
C PHE A 213 6.75 -6.50 -3.38
N THR A 214 6.24 -7.33 -2.49
CA THR A 214 6.51 -8.77 -2.49
C THR A 214 5.22 -9.55 -2.58
N LEU A 215 5.28 -10.70 -3.24
CA LEU A 215 4.17 -11.63 -3.41
C LEU A 215 4.65 -13.04 -3.07
N ASN A 216 3.87 -13.79 -2.30
CA ASN A 216 4.22 -15.19 -2.05
C ASN A 216 3.96 -16.07 -3.28
N GLU A 217 4.62 -17.21 -3.36
CA GLU A 217 4.54 -18.11 -4.51
C GLU A 217 3.12 -18.63 -4.79
N ARG A 218 2.31 -18.88 -3.74
CA ARG A 218 0.93 -19.34 -3.89
C ARG A 218 0.07 -18.28 -4.61
N ASP A 219 0.18 -17.04 -4.19
CA ASP A 219 -0.57 -15.93 -4.79
C ASP A 219 -0.04 -15.60 -6.19
N ALA A 220 1.27 -15.74 -6.43
CA ALA A 220 1.87 -15.59 -7.76
C ALA A 220 1.26 -16.59 -8.77
N ASN A 221 1.11 -17.85 -8.37
CA ASN A 221 0.44 -18.87 -9.18
C ASN A 221 -1.05 -18.53 -9.38
N ARG A 222 -1.73 -18.04 -8.33
CA ARG A 222 -3.15 -17.69 -8.37
C ARG A 222 -3.46 -16.56 -9.33
N ILE A 223 -2.60 -15.54 -9.43
CA ILE A 223 -2.76 -14.46 -10.42
C ILE A 223 -2.25 -14.83 -11.81
N GLY A 224 -1.61 -15.98 -11.97
CA GLY A 224 -0.99 -16.42 -13.21
C GLY A 224 0.22 -15.56 -13.60
N LEU A 225 1.01 -15.14 -12.62
CA LEU A 225 2.13 -14.20 -12.78
C LEU A 225 3.10 -14.63 -13.90
N PHE A 226 3.34 -15.92 -14.03
CA PHE A 226 4.31 -16.48 -14.99
C PHE A 226 3.69 -16.82 -16.36
N THR A 227 2.36 -16.75 -16.51
CA THR A 227 1.66 -17.21 -17.71
C THR A 227 0.96 -16.11 -18.49
N ARG A 228 0.77 -14.94 -17.89
CA ARG A 228 0.07 -13.79 -18.48
C ARG A 228 0.90 -12.52 -18.31
N ALA A 229 1.03 -11.75 -19.37
CA ALA A 229 1.63 -10.41 -19.34
C ALA A 229 0.82 -9.46 -20.23
N PRO A 230 0.80 -8.15 -19.98
CA PRO A 230 1.27 -7.46 -18.76
C PRO A 230 0.23 -7.50 -17.63
N HIS A 231 0.68 -7.57 -16.38
CA HIS A 231 -0.19 -7.44 -15.21
C HIS A 231 -0.37 -5.95 -14.88
N ARG A 232 -1.63 -5.50 -14.91
CA ARG A 232 -1.99 -4.16 -14.43
C ARG A 232 -2.27 -4.25 -12.94
N VAL A 233 -1.71 -3.32 -12.21
CA VAL A 233 -1.92 -3.18 -10.76
C VAL A 233 -2.41 -1.76 -10.48
N ARG A 234 -3.08 -1.56 -9.36
CA ARG A 234 -3.47 -0.23 -8.89
C ARG A 234 -2.73 0.08 -7.61
N VAL A 235 -2.24 1.30 -7.52
CA VAL A 235 -1.48 1.77 -6.37
C VAL A 235 -2.27 2.86 -5.67
N ASN A 236 -2.34 2.79 -4.35
CA ASN A 236 -3.04 3.76 -3.50
C ASN A 236 -2.18 4.09 -2.28
N VAL A 237 -2.24 5.33 -1.81
CA VAL A 237 -1.64 5.72 -0.53
C VAL A 237 -2.66 5.41 0.58
N PRO A 238 -2.28 4.66 1.63
CA PRO A 238 -3.18 4.34 2.74
C PRO A 238 -3.80 5.59 3.35
N GLY A 239 -5.11 5.54 3.59
CA GLY A 239 -5.85 6.66 4.20
C GLY A 239 -6.22 7.80 3.26
N THR A 240 -5.90 7.72 1.97
CA THR A 240 -6.33 8.70 0.96
C THR A 240 -7.65 8.27 0.30
N ASN A 241 -8.27 9.21 -0.42
CA ASN A 241 -9.51 8.93 -1.16
C ASN A 241 -9.27 7.81 -2.19
N PRO A 242 -10.15 6.78 -2.26
CA PRO A 242 -10.09 5.72 -3.27
C PRO A 242 -10.06 6.20 -4.72
N GLN A 243 -10.45 7.45 -4.98
CA GLN A 243 -10.38 8.08 -6.30
C GLN A 243 -8.95 8.52 -6.70
N GLN A 244 -8.01 8.57 -5.76
CA GLN A 244 -6.60 8.90 -6.01
C GLN A 244 -5.74 7.66 -6.29
N ARG A 245 -6.33 6.65 -6.92
CA ARG A 245 -5.61 5.44 -7.32
C ARG A 245 -4.85 5.68 -8.61
N GLU A 246 -3.59 5.31 -8.62
CA GLU A 246 -2.75 5.33 -9.83
C GLU A 246 -2.77 3.95 -10.48
N ASP A 247 -3.03 3.93 -11.78
CA ASP A 247 -2.84 2.72 -12.57
C ASP A 247 -1.34 2.52 -12.84
N ALA A 248 -0.88 1.31 -12.61
CA ALA A 248 0.51 0.92 -12.77
C ALA A 248 0.62 -0.38 -13.58
N VAL A 249 1.78 -0.58 -14.16
CA VAL A 249 2.10 -1.79 -14.91
C VAL A 249 3.22 -2.52 -14.20
N LEU A 250 3.05 -3.81 -13.99
CA LEU A 250 4.12 -4.65 -13.48
C LEU A 250 5.23 -4.73 -14.53
N GLU A 251 6.37 -4.12 -14.24
CA GLU A 251 7.51 -4.02 -15.13
C GLU A 251 8.53 -5.14 -14.88
N PHE A 252 8.70 -5.49 -13.60
CA PHE A 252 9.72 -6.44 -13.20
C PHE A 252 9.18 -7.47 -12.22
N VAL A 253 9.57 -8.71 -12.46
CA VAL A 253 9.36 -9.87 -11.60
C VAL A 253 10.73 -10.48 -11.33
N ASP A 254 11.12 -10.63 -10.08
CA ASP A 254 12.41 -11.26 -9.74
C ASP A 254 12.45 -12.69 -10.27
N THR A 255 13.61 -13.10 -10.73
CA THR A 255 13.86 -14.46 -11.25
C THR A 255 14.03 -15.49 -10.13
N ARG A 256 14.06 -15.06 -8.89
CA ARG A 256 14.29 -15.90 -7.72
C ARG A 256 13.24 -15.65 -6.66
N VAL A 257 12.80 -16.74 -6.04
CA VAL A 257 12.02 -16.71 -4.80
C VAL A 257 13.02 -16.63 -3.64
N ASP A 258 12.78 -15.75 -2.70
CA ASP A 258 13.56 -15.67 -1.46
C ASP A 258 13.28 -16.94 -0.63
N PRO A 259 14.29 -17.80 -0.38
CA PRO A 259 14.06 -19.09 0.30
C PRO A 259 13.68 -18.94 1.77
N ALA A 260 13.96 -17.80 2.41
CA ALA A 260 13.63 -17.57 3.81
C ALA A 260 12.17 -17.15 3.99
N SER A 261 11.64 -16.38 3.06
CA SER A 261 10.27 -15.83 3.15
C SER A 261 9.28 -16.48 2.17
N GLY A 262 9.76 -17.22 1.16
CA GLY A 262 8.92 -17.73 0.06
C GLY A 262 8.33 -16.63 -0.81
N ALA A 263 8.91 -15.44 -0.78
CA ALA A 263 8.40 -14.26 -1.47
C ALA A 263 9.19 -13.96 -2.75
N ILE A 264 8.47 -13.47 -3.74
CA ILE A 264 8.99 -12.97 -5.01
C ILE A 264 8.93 -11.45 -4.97
N ARG A 265 10.02 -10.77 -5.31
CA ARG A 265 10.05 -9.32 -5.44
C ARG A 265 9.50 -8.89 -6.78
N LEU A 266 8.64 -7.88 -6.72
CA LEU A 266 7.95 -7.31 -7.86
C LEU A 266 8.18 -5.81 -7.89
N ARG A 267 8.17 -5.24 -9.09
CA ARG A 267 8.24 -3.79 -9.29
C ARG A 267 7.22 -3.36 -10.32
N ALA A 268 6.40 -2.39 -9.94
CA ALA A 268 5.47 -1.74 -10.84
C ALA A 268 5.97 -0.34 -11.21
N ASP A 269 5.74 0.06 -12.45
CA ASP A 269 5.98 1.41 -12.96
C ASP A 269 4.71 2.24 -12.82
N VAL A 270 4.84 3.41 -12.17
CA VAL A 270 3.76 4.36 -11.91
C VAL A 270 4.13 5.71 -12.48
N ALA A 271 3.28 6.26 -13.33
CA ALA A 271 3.55 7.53 -14.03
C ALA A 271 3.71 8.74 -13.08
N ASN A 272 3.02 8.73 -11.92
CA ASN A 272 3.09 9.75 -10.88
C ASN A 272 2.97 11.18 -11.43
N ARG A 273 1.97 11.41 -12.28
CA ARG A 273 1.84 12.69 -13.01
C ARG A 273 1.71 13.90 -12.10
N ASP A 274 1.02 13.74 -10.98
CA ASP A 274 0.79 14.80 -9.99
C ASP A 274 1.92 14.88 -8.95
N ALA A 275 2.97 14.06 -9.08
CA ALA A 275 4.15 14.01 -8.20
C ALA A 275 3.81 13.85 -6.69
N HIS A 276 2.67 13.23 -6.38
CA HIS A 276 2.23 13.01 -5.00
C HIS A 276 2.87 11.78 -4.36
N LEU A 277 3.33 10.81 -5.17
CA LEU A 277 4.11 9.68 -4.70
C LEU A 277 5.57 10.10 -4.54
N ILE A 278 6.02 10.12 -3.29
CA ILE A 278 7.40 10.49 -2.93
C ILE A 278 8.18 9.23 -2.57
N PRO A 279 9.42 9.06 -3.04
CA PRO A 279 10.28 7.94 -2.64
C PRO A 279 10.35 7.77 -1.13
N GLY A 280 10.21 6.52 -0.66
CA GLY A 280 10.13 6.15 0.75
C GLY A 280 8.71 6.04 1.32
N MET A 281 7.67 6.50 0.60
CA MET A 281 6.29 6.32 1.03
C MET A 281 5.88 4.84 0.96
N SER A 282 5.07 4.42 1.94
CA SER A 282 4.36 3.14 1.89
C SER A 282 3.05 3.30 1.12
N VAL A 283 2.73 2.32 0.27
CA VAL A 283 1.54 2.32 -0.59
C VAL A 283 0.86 0.96 -0.55
N GLU A 284 -0.44 0.94 -0.80
CA GLU A 284 -1.20 -0.27 -1.05
C GLU A 284 -1.19 -0.60 -2.54
N VAL A 285 -0.92 -1.85 -2.86
CA VAL A 285 -0.90 -2.37 -4.23
C VAL A 285 -2.04 -3.36 -4.38
N HIS A 286 -2.96 -3.08 -5.28
CA HIS A 286 -4.12 -3.92 -5.56
C HIS A 286 -3.91 -4.67 -6.86
N ILE A 287 -3.81 -6.00 -6.79
CA ILE A 287 -3.61 -6.86 -7.96
C ILE A 287 -4.89 -7.64 -8.22
N PRO A 288 -5.53 -7.52 -9.40
CA PRO A 288 -6.66 -8.36 -9.74
C PRO A 288 -6.26 -9.84 -9.78
N ALA A 289 -6.97 -10.69 -9.04
CA ALA A 289 -6.73 -12.12 -8.93
C ALA A 289 -7.88 -12.92 -9.56
N GLY A 290 -7.54 -13.96 -10.31
CA GLY A 290 -8.50 -14.85 -10.93
C GLY A 290 -9.35 -14.23 -12.05
N ALA A 291 -10.30 -15.03 -12.55
CA ALA A 291 -11.30 -14.59 -13.51
C ALA A 291 -12.43 -13.83 -12.79
N PRO A 292 -13.11 -12.89 -13.46
CA PRO A 292 -14.33 -12.29 -12.94
C PRO A 292 -15.35 -13.40 -12.64
N GLN A 293 -16.04 -13.27 -11.51
CA GLN A 293 -17.08 -14.22 -11.07
C GLN A 293 -18.37 -13.47 -10.81
N ASN A 294 -19.49 -14.03 -11.30
CA ASN A 294 -20.80 -13.52 -10.95
C ASN A 294 -21.14 -14.00 -9.54
N VAL A 295 -21.19 -13.08 -8.60
CA VAL A 295 -21.53 -13.36 -7.21
C VAL A 295 -22.74 -12.54 -6.78
N LEU A 296 -23.39 -12.98 -5.71
CA LEU A 296 -24.48 -12.24 -5.08
C LEU A 296 -23.90 -11.38 -3.96
N LEU A 297 -24.18 -10.08 -3.99
CA LEU A 297 -23.75 -9.15 -2.95
C LEU A 297 -24.88 -8.94 -1.94
N VAL A 298 -24.51 -8.99 -0.65
CA VAL A 298 -25.38 -8.65 0.47
C VAL A 298 -24.64 -7.73 1.44
N PRO A 299 -25.32 -6.85 2.20
CA PRO A 299 -24.68 -6.07 3.24
C PRO A 299 -23.91 -6.95 4.23
N ASP A 300 -22.68 -6.58 4.59
CA ASP A 300 -21.88 -7.37 5.55
C ASP A 300 -22.58 -7.48 6.92
N THR A 301 -23.44 -6.50 7.26
CA THR A 301 -24.29 -6.48 8.46
C THR A 301 -25.40 -7.54 8.48
N ALA A 302 -25.77 -8.10 7.32
CA ALA A 302 -26.75 -9.18 7.22
C ALA A 302 -26.18 -10.56 7.53
N LEU A 303 -24.84 -10.67 7.67
CA LEU A 303 -24.15 -11.93 7.94
C LEU A 303 -24.11 -12.22 9.44
N LEU A 304 -24.52 -13.42 9.80
CA LEU A 304 -24.35 -14.00 11.11
C LEU A 304 -23.08 -14.88 11.07
N ARG A 305 -22.10 -14.53 11.90
CA ARG A 305 -20.84 -15.28 12.00
C ARG A 305 -20.86 -16.14 13.25
N GLU A 306 -20.71 -17.43 13.06
CA GLU A 306 -20.72 -18.43 14.14
C GLU A 306 -19.48 -19.32 14.02
N GLN A 307 -19.24 -20.14 15.04
CA GLN A 307 -18.12 -21.10 15.01
C GLN A 307 -18.20 -22.09 13.84
N ALA A 308 -19.42 -22.43 13.39
CA ALA A 308 -19.68 -23.33 12.27
C ALA A 308 -19.55 -22.68 10.88
N GLY A 309 -19.37 -21.36 10.82
CA GLY A 309 -19.28 -20.61 9.56
C GLY A 309 -20.20 -19.40 9.48
N ALA A 310 -20.38 -18.87 8.26
CA ALA A 310 -21.26 -17.75 8.02
C ALA A 310 -22.67 -18.22 7.61
N SER A 311 -23.70 -17.52 8.07
CA SER A 311 -25.08 -17.74 7.71
C SER A 311 -25.81 -16.42 7.50
N VAL A 312 -26.93 -16.47 6.81
CA VAL A 312 -27.88 -15.36 6.64
C VAL A 312 -29.27 -15.77 7.06
N LEU A 313 -30.07 -14.80 7.48
CA LEU A 313 -31.51 -15.02 7.66
C LEU A 313 -32.21 -14.62 6.37
N ILE A 314 -33.05 -15.51 5.87
CA ILE A 314 -33.90 -15.29 4.70
C ILE A 314 -35.35 -15.39 5.09
N VAL A 315 -36.22 -14.72 4.35
CA VAL A 315 -37.67 -14.83 4.50
C VAL A 315 -38.22 -15.66 3.34
N ASN A 316 -38.79 -16.83 3.64
CA ASN A 316 -39.37 -17.74 2.63
C ASN A 316 -40.73 -17.21 2.09
N ALA A 317 -41.33 -17.93 1.14
CA ALA A 317 -42.60 -17.54 0.54
C ALA A 317 -43.76 -17.48 1.55
N GLY A 318 -43.68 -18.19 2.67
CA GLY A 318 -44.67 -18.16 3.77
C GLY A 318 -44.41 -17.05 4.79
N ASN A 319 -43.53 -16.12 4.54
CA ASN A 319 -43.08 -15.07 5.48
C ASN A 319 -42.51 -15.61 6.79
N VAL A 320 -41.82 -16.76 6.72
CA VAL A 320 -41.14 -17.39 7.85
C VAL A 320 -39.63 -17.21 7.70
N ILE A 321 -38.96 -16.89 8.81
CA ILE A 321 -37.50 -16.78 8.87
C ILE A 321 -36.86 -18.16 8.74
N GLU A 322 -35.90 -18.26 7.84
CA GLU A 322 -35.06 -19.44 7.64
C GLU A 322 -33.60 -19.02 7.77
N LYS A 323 -32.84 -19.77 8.53
CA LYS A 323 -31.37 -19.59 8.61
C LYS A 323 -30.71 -20.44 7.53
N ARG A 324 -29.87 -19.82 6.70
CA ARG A 324 -29.19 -20.49 5.61
C ARG A 324 -27.69 -20.28 5.70
N SER A 325 -26.93 -21.38 5.69
CA SER A 325 -25.47 -21.35 5.63
C SER A 325 -25.02 -20.85 4.25
N VAL A 326 -24.01 -19.99 4.23
CA VAL A 326 -23.48 -19.39 3.01
C VAL A 326 -21.96 -19.44 2.99
N ALA A 327 -21.39 -19.59 1.79
CA ALA A 327 -19.96 -19.37 1.59
C ALA A 327 -19.71 -17.90 1.21
N THR A 328 -18.85 -17.24 1.97
CA THR A 328 -18.55 -15.81 1.79
C THR A 328 -17.24 -15.61 1.03
N GLY A 329 -17.23 -14.62 0.14
CA GLY A 329 -16.06 -14.12 -0.55
C GLY A 329 -15.55 -12.80 0.02
N GLY A 330 -14.90 -11.99 -0.82
CA GLY A 330 -14.34 -10.67 -0.47
C GLY A 330 -15.39 -9.64 -0.09
N LEU A 331 -14.95 -8.59 0.58
CA LEU A 331 -15.75 -7.39 0.89
C LEU A 331 -15.60 -6.39 -0.27
N HIS A 332 -16.71 -5.85 -0.76
CA HIS A 332 -16.76 -4.86 -1.83
C HIS A 332 -17.51 -3.61 -1.33
N GLY A 333 -16.76 -2.67 -0.79
CA GLY A 333 -17.34 -1.54 -0.05
C GLY A 333 -18.02 -2.02 1.24
N SER A 334 -19.31 -1.77 1.40
CA SER A 334 -20.14 -2.27 2.53
C SER A 334 -20.80 -3.63 2.25
N LEU A 335 -20.61 -4.19 1.05
CA LEU A 335 -21.28 -5.41 0.60
C LEU A 335 -20.30 -6.60 0.63
N ARG A 336 -20.77 -7.76 1.05
CA ARG A 336 -20.04 -9.03 1.07
C ARG A 336 -20.47 -9.89 -0.12
N ALA A 337 -19.50 -10.45 -0.83
CA ALA A 337 -19.76 -11.43 -1.87
C ALA A 337 -20.20 -12.76 -1.24
N ILE A 338 -21.24 -13.36 -1.78
CA ILE A 338 -21.70 -14.72 -1.44
C ILE A 338 -21.41 -15.60 -2.65
N THR A 339 -20.55 -16.60 -2.46
CA THR A 339 -20.10 -17.49 -3.53
C THR A 339 -20.95 -18.74 -3.64
N ALA A 340 -21.66 -19.14 -2.56
CA ALA A 340 -22.57 -20.27 -2.56
C ALA A 340 -23.60 -20.16 -1.44
N GLY A 341 -24.73 -20.85 -1.60
CA GLY A 341 -25.77 -20.99 -0.56
C GLY A 341 -26.90 -19.96 -0.65
N LEU A 342 -26.88 -19.01 -1.61
CA LEU A 342 -27.92 -18.01 -1.77
C LEU A 342 -28.38 -17.94 -3.24
N ALA A 343 -29.66 -17.69 -3.44
CA ALA A 343 -30.26 -17.46 -4.76
C ALA A 343 -30.63 -15.97 -4.94
N GLN A 344 -30.63 -15.49 -6.18
CA GLN A 344 -30.99 -14.11 -6.50
C GLN A 344 -32.42 -13.73 -6.07
N ALA A 345 -33.32 -14.71 -6.04
CA ALA A 345 -34.72 -14.50 -5.64
C ALA A 345 -34.93 -14.48 -4.12
N ASP A 346 -33.93 -14.86 -3.32
CA ASP A 346 -34.03 -14.91 -1.87
C ASP A 346 -34.22 -13.48 -1.28
N ARG A 347 -35.01 -13.39 -0.22
CA ARG A 347 -35.23 -12.16 0.55
C ARG A 347 -34.36 -12.23 1.79
N VAL A 348 -33.21 -11.56 1.77
CA VAL A 348 -32.23 -11.55 2.88
C VAL A 348 -32.63 -10.46 3.90
N VAL A 349 -32.65 -10.83 5.17
CA VAL A 349 -32.93 -9.90 6.28
C VAL A 349 -31.69 -9.00 6.48
N THR A 350 -31.90 -7.68 6.36
CA THR A 350 -30.84 -6.67 6.53
C THR A 350 -31.03 -5.82 7.77
N GLY A 351 -32.24 -5.82 8.36
CA GLY A 351 -32.55 -5.08 9.58
C GLY A 351 -33.61 -5.82 10.41
N GLY A 352 -33.58 -5.63 11.73
CA GLY A 352 -34.51 -6.33 12.65
C GLY A 352 -34.14 -7.79 12.97
N GLY A 353 -33.00 -8.30 12.45
CA GLY A 353 -32.58 -9.70 12.60
C GLY A 353 -32.30 -10.14 14.05
N LEU A 354 -31.96 -9.20 14.94
CA LEU A 354 -31.75 -9.48 16.37
C LEU A 354 -33.05 -9.79 17.14
N ALA A 355 -34.20 -9.39 16.61
CA ALA A 355 -35.49 -9.56 17.25
C ALA A 355 -36.23 -10.83 16.78
N VAL A 356 -35.65 -11.59 15.87
CA VAL A 356 -36.30 -12.73 15.23
C VAL A 356 -35.45 -14.00 15.31
N ALA A 357 -36.11 -15.13 15.37
CA ALA A 357 -35.47 -16.46 15.36
C ALA A 357 -35.95 -17.29 14.17
N PRO A 358 -35.16 -18.29 13.71
CA PRO A 358 -35.60 -19.23 12.68
C PRO A 358 -36.94 -19.89 13.06
N GLY A 359 -37.85 -19.96 12.10
CA GLY A 359 -39.20 -20.49 12.28
C GLY A 359 -40.26 -19.43 12.65
N MET A 360 -39.89 -18.19 12.96
CA MET A 360 -40.85 -17.14 13.27
C MET A 360 -41.49 -16.56 11.99
N LYS A 361 -42.78 -16.24 12.05
CA LYS A 361 -43.47 -15.46 11.02
C LYS A 361 -43.16 -13.98 11.22
N VAL A 362 -42.92 -13.26 10.15
CA VAL A 362 -42.55 -11.85 10.14
C VAL A 362 -43.32 -11.04 9.11
N GLN A 363 -43.37 -9.77 9.31
CA GLN A 363 -43.81 -8.80 8.30
C GLN A 363 -42.56 -8.19 7.63
N THR A 364 -42.52 -8.25 6.31
CA THR A 364 -41.35 -7.76 5.54
C THR A 364 -41.57 -6.33 5.07
N VAL A 365 -40.53 -5.52 5.16
CA VAL A 365 -40.44 -4.19 4.55
C VAL A 365 -39.22 -4.22 3.63
N ASP A 366 -39.41 -3.86 2.37
CA ASP A 366 -38.31 -3.78 1.44
C ASP A 366 -37.35 -2.65 1.90
N ALA A 367 -36.11 -3.02 2.16
CA ALA A 367 -35.07 -2.05 2.46
C ALA A 367 -34.73 -1.29 1.18
N ALA A 368 -34.90 0.04 1.19
CA ALA A 368 -34.35 0.87 0.13
C ALA A 368 -32.83 0.69 0.10
N VAL A 369 -32.28 0.40 -1.09
CA VAL A 369 -30.83 0.26 -1.31
C VAL A 369 -30.19 1.60 -0.94
N GLN A 370 -29.65 1.73 0.28
CA GLN A 370 -28.76 2.83 0.65
C GLN A 370 -27.37 2.54 0.08
N GLY A 371 -27.24 2.79 -1.21
CA GLY A 371 -26.01 2.73 -1.95
C GLY A 371 -25.73 4.06 -2.62
N ARG A 372 -25.32 5.04 -1.79
CA ARG A 372 -24.66 6.26 -2.30
C ARG A 372 -23.64 6.72 -1.26
N SER A 373 -22.38 6.47 -1.51
CA SER A 373 -21.27 7.44 -1.43
C SER A 373 -19.98 6.73 -1.78
#